data_cd82acb3d64225cfc5cddc2a754d29b5
#
_entry.id   cd82acb3d64225cfc5cddc2a754d29b5
#
_cell.length_a   1.000
_cell.length_b   1.000
_cell.length_c   1.000
_cell.angle_alpha   90.00
_cell.angle_beta   90.00
_cell.angle_gamma   90.00
#
_symmetry.space_group_name_H-M   'P 1'
#
loop_
_entity.id
_entity.type
_entity.pdbx_description
1 polymer ?
#
loop_
_entity_poly.entity_id
_entity_poly.type
_entity_poly.pdbx_seq_one_letter_code
_entity_poly.pdbx_strand_id
1 'polypeptide(L)'
;MPDTIQTYSIGEVSQITGLPSSTIRYYDSLEFLPYLQKNSQGVRQFTQKDIDTIQVIECLKRSGLTLKEIQNYTKLIAQGDHSLKERREIFYRTRQRLLNKMDELQATLKVLDFKCQYYDRALKEGTEKNVLAEMSLSQLEK
;
A
#
# COMPACT_ATOMS: atom_id res chain seq x y z
N MET A 1 -34.23 -18.83 -2.35
CA MET A 1 -33.46 -18.66 -3.60
C MET A 1 -32.01 -18.66 -3.27
N PRO A 2 -31.21 -19.42 -3.98
CA PRO A 2 -29.76 -19.25 -3.78
C PRO A 2 -29.37 -17.85 -4.22
N ASP A 3 -28.69 -17.14 -3.36
CA ASP A 3 -28.14 -15.81 -3.69
C ASP A 3 -27.18 -15.98 -4.86
N THR A 4 -27.48 -15.33 -5.98
CA THR A 4 -26.59 -15.34 -7.13
C THR A 4 -25.40 -14.46 -6.82
N ILE A 5 -24.20 -15.07 -6.68
CA ILE A 5 -22.97 -14.33 -6.45
C ILE A 5 -22.64 -13.55 -7.72
N GLN A 6 -22.51 -12.24 -7.59
CA GLN A 6 -22.08 -11.40 -8.70
C GLN A 6 -20.64 -11.69 -9.06
N THR A 7 -20.38 -11.90 -10.34
CA THR A 7 -19.02 -12.10 -10.86
C THR A 7 -18.66 -10.98 -11.83
N TYR A 8 -17.36 -10.77 -11.97
CA TYR A 8 -16.78 -9.73 -12.82
C TYR A 8 -15.78 -10.37 -13.78
N SER A 9 -15.72 -9.82 -14.98
CA SER A 9 -14.66 -10.18 -15.94
C SER A 9 -13.34 -9.54 -15.53
N ILE A 10 -12.23 -10.02 -16.08
CA ILE A 10 -10.91 -9.43 -15.85
C ILE A 10 -10.87 -7.96 -16.31
N GLY A 11 -11.56 -7.63 -17.40
CA GLY A 11 -11.66 -6.25 -17.88
C GLY A 11 -12.37 -5.34 -16.89
N GLU A 12 -13.45 -5.83 -16.28
CA GLU A 12 -14.19 -5.09 -15.25
C GLU A 12 -13.34 -4.89 -14.00
N VAL A 13 -12.62 -5.93 -13.56
CA VAL A 13 -11.71 -5.84 -12.41
C VAL A 13 -10.56 -4.87 -12.70
N SER A 14 -10.03 -4.87 -13.91
CA SER A 14 -9.02 -3.91 -14.35
C SER A 14 -9.51 -2.47 -14.20
N GLN A 15 -10.74 -2.20 -14.59
CA GLN A 15 -11.34 -0.87 -14.45
C GLN A 15 -11.56 -0.49 -12.97
N ILE A 16 -12.07 -1.42 -12.17
CA ILE A 16 -12.35 -1.18 -10.75
C ILE A 16 -11.06 -0.91 -9.97
N THR A 17 -10.02 -1.70 -10.20
CA THR A 17 -8.77 -1.64 -9.45
C THR A 17 -7.75 -0.65 -10.01
N GLY A 18 -7.92 -0.26 -11.26
CA GLY A 18 -6.95 0.57 -11.97
C GLY A 18 -5.70 -0.18 -12.42
N LEU A 19 -5.69 -1.50 -12.27
CA LEU A 19 -4.54 -2.33 -12.66
C LEU A 19 -4.71 -2.88 -14.09
N PRO A 20 -3.62 -3.00 -14.85
CA PRO A 20 -3.67 -3.69 -16.14
C PRO A 20 -4.13 -5.13 -15.97
N SER A 21 -4.88 -5.66 -16.93
CA SER A 21 -5.30 -7.06 -16.94
C SER A 21 -4.12 -8.03 -16.86
N SER A 22 -2.98 -7.67 -17.45
CA SER A 22 -1.74 -8.45 -17.37
C SER A 22 -1.23 -8.60 -15.94
N THR A 23 -1.35 -7.55 -15.13
CA THR A 23 -0.98 -7.59 -13.71
C THR A 23 -1.90 -8.53 -12.94
N ILE A 24 -3.20 -8.49 -13.22
CA ILE A 24 -4.19 -9.35 -12.55
C ILE A 24 -3.92 -10.83 -12.90
N ARG A 25 -3.62 -11.13 -14.17
CA ARG A 25 -3.23 -12.48 -14.61
C ARG A 25 -1.94 -12.94 -13.93
N TYR A 26 -0.99 -12.01 -13.77
CA TYR A 26 0.27 -12.29 -13.07
C TYR A 26 0.01 -12.67 -11.61
N TYR A 27 -0.87 -11.95 -10.93
CA TYR A 27 -1.24 -12.28 -9.55
C TYR A 27 -1.90 -13.66 -9.45
N ASP A 28 -2.75 -14.02 -10.39
CA ASP A 28 -3.31 -15.37 -10.44
C ASP A 28 -2.22 -16.42 -10.64
N SER A 29 -1.24 -16.15 -11.53
CA SER A 29 -0.12 -17.06 -11.77
C SER A 29 0.76 -17.26 -10.53
N LEU A 30 0.82 -16.27 -9.64
CA LEU A 30 1.55 -16.34 -8.37
C LEU A 30 0.71 -16.97 -7.25
N GLU A 31 -0.50 -17.39 -7.55
CA GLU A 31 -1.45 -17.95 -6.58
C GLU A 31 -1.84 -16.94 -5.49
N PHE A 32 -1.92 -15.66 -5.86
CA PHE A 32 -2.31 -14.58 -4.95
C PHE A 32 -3.82 -14.48 -4.74
N LEU A 33 -4.62 -15.20 -5.54
CA LEU A 33 -6.07 -15.12 -5.52
C LEU A 33 -6.68 -16.48 -5.13
N PRO A 34 -6.66 -16.81 -3.81
CA PRO A 34 -7.05 -18.16 -3.35
C PRO A 34 -8.54 -18.47 -3.54
N TYR A 35 -9.38 -17.44 -3.74
CA TYR A 35 -10.82 -17.63 -3.93
C TYR A 35 -11.24 -17.65 -5.40
N LEU A 36 -10.32 -17.36 -6.32
CA LEU A 36 -10.64 -17.21 -7.74
C LEU A 36 -11.16 -18.51 -8.34
N GLN A 37 -12.28 -18.41 -9.02
CA GLN A 37 -12.92 -19.52 -9.73
C GLN A 37 -12.85 -19.30 -11.24
N LYS A 38 -12.88 -20.39 -12.00
CA LYS A 38 -12.97 -20.39 -13.46
C LYS A 38 -14.22 -21.14 -13.87
N ASN A 39 -14.86 -20.69 -14.98
CA ASN A 39 -16.00 -21.40 -15.51
C ASN A 39 -15.56 -22.66 -16.27
N SER A 40 -16.52 -23.42 -16.84
CA SER A 40 -16.25 -24.66 -17.58
C SER A 40 -15.36 -24.44 -18.80
N GLN A 41 -15.25 -23.21 -19.30
CA GLN A 41 -14.40 -22.84 -20.44
C GLN A 41 -13.03 -22.30 -20.02
N GLY A 42 -12.71 -22.32 -18.73
CA GLY A 42 -11.45 -21.84 -18.20
C GLY A 42 -11.37 -20.32 -18.05
N VAL A 43 -12.47 -19.60 -18.22
CA VAL A 43 -12.51 -18.15 -18.06
C VAL A 43 -12.64 -17.77 -16.60
N ARG A 44 -11.81 -16.84 -16.16
CA ARG A 44 -11.80 -16.35 -14.77
C ARG A 44 -13.10 -15.63 -14.43
N GLN A 45 -13.64 -15.96 -13.26
CA GLN A 45 -14.85 -15.31 -12.72
C GLN A 45 -14.49 -14.72 -11.37
N PHE A 46 -14.27 -13.40 -11.35
CA PHE A 46 -13.89 -12.67 -10.14
C PHE A 46 -15.12 -12.33 -9.31
N THR A 47 -15.00 -12.48 -8.00
CA THR A 47 -16.00 -12.03 -7.03
C THR A 47 -15.50 -10.81 -6.30
N GLN A 48 -16.34 -10.20 -5.47
CA GLN A 48 -15.94 -9.08 -4.62
C GLN A 48 -14.76 -9.47 -3.71
N LYS A 49 -14.72 -10.72 -3.23
CA LYS A 49 -13.59 -11.21 -2.41
C LYS A 49 -12.27 -11.15 -3.15
N ASP A 50 -12.27 -11.47 -4.44
CA ASP A 50 -11.08 -11.40 -5.28
C ASP A 50 -10.63 -9.95 -5.46
N ILE A 51 -11.58 -9.06 -5.70
CA ILE A 51 -11.30 -7.61 -5.83
C ILE A 51 -10.70 -7.07 -4.53
N ASP A 52 -11.31 -7.41 -3.39
CA ASP A 52 -10.79 -7.00 -2.07
C ASP A 52 -9.39 -7.53 -1.84
N THR A 53 -9.13 -8.78 -2.22
CA THR A 53 -7.81 -9.40 -2.09
C THR A 53 -6.77 -8.65 -2.94
N ILE A 54 -7.12 -8.30 -4.18
CA ILE A 54 -6.24 -7.50 -5.05
C ILE A 54 -5.92 -6.15 -4.42
N GLN A 55 -6.92 -5.46 -3.87
CA GLN A 55 -6.73 -4.17 -3.21
C GLN A 55 -5.83 -4.28 -1.98
N VAL A 56 -5.99 -5.34 -1.20
CA VAL A 56 -5.10 -5.62 -0.05
C VAL A 56 -3.68 -5.89 -0.52
N ILE A 57 -3.50 -6.68 -1.58
CA ILE A 57 -2.18 -6.94 -2.15
C ILE A 57 -1.49 -5.65 -2.56
N GLU A 58 -2.20 -4.73 -3.23
CA GLU A 58 -1.66 -3.43 -3.60
C GLU A 58 -1.27 -2.61 -2.37
N CYS A 59 -2.09 -2.64 -1.32
CA CYS A 59 -1.78 -2.01 -0.04
C CYS A 59 -0.48 -2.57 0.57
N LEU A 60 -0.34 -3.89 0.60
CA LEU A 60 0.85 -4.55 1.15
C LEU A 60 2.10 -4.20 0.34
N LYS A 61 1.99 -4.15 -0.99
CA LYS A 61 3.10 -3.72 -1.86
C LYS A 61 3.54 -2.30 -1.56
N ARG A 62 2.58 -1.36 -1.46
CA ARG A 62 2.89 0.04 -1.10
C ARG A 62 3.50 0.16 0.28
N SER A 63 3.16 -0.75 1.17
CA SER A 63 3.72 -0.79 2.53
C SER A 63 5.11 -1.42 2.60
N GLY A 64 5.63 -1.91 1.47
CA GLY A 64 6.99 -2.41 1.36
C GLY A 64 7.16 -3.92 1.47
N LEU A 65 6.06 -4.70 1.45
CA LEU A 65 6.17 -6.14 1.43
C LEU A 65 6.71 -6.64 0.09
N THR A 66 7.56 -7.66 0.15
CA THR A 66 8.05 -8.34 -1.05
C THR A 66 6.97 -9.25 -1.62
N LEU A 67 7.11 -9.64 -2.89
CA LEU A 67 6.20 -10.62 -3.50
C LEU A 67 6.18 -11.94 -2.73
N LYS A 68 7.32 -12.35 -2.19
CA LYS A 68 7.43 -13.57 -1.38
C LYS A 68 6.62 -13.46 -0.08
N GLU A 69 6.69 -12.31 0.59
CA GLU A 69 5.92 -12.06 1.80
C GLU A 69 4.41 -12.04 1.51
N ILE A 70 4.00 -11.45 0.39
CA ILE A 70 2.60 -11.44 -0.06
C ILE A 70 2.15 -12.87 -0.37
N GLN A 71 2.98 -13.66 -1.05
CA GLN A 71 2.66 -15.05 -1.36
C GLN A 71 2.46 -15.86 -0.07
N ASN A 72 3.29 -15.64 0.94
CA ASN A 72 3.12 -16.27 2.25
C ASN A 72 1.75 -15.92 2.86
N TYR A 73 1.35 -14.66 2.81
CA TYR A 73 0.05 -14.21 3.30
C TYR A 73 -1.11 -14.91 2.56
N THR A 74 -1.06 -14.97 1.22
CA THR A 74 -2.13 -15.62 0.46
C THR A 74 -2.19 -17.13 0.70
N LYS A 75 -1.07 -17.77 0.94
CA LYS A 75 -1.02 -19.18 1.36
C LYS A 75 -1.69 -19.40 2.72
N LEU A 76 -1.50 -18.46 3.64
CA LEU A 76 -2.16 -18.50 4.95
C LEU A 76 -3.68 -18.40 4.80
N ILE A 77 -4.17 -17.56 3.89
CA ILE A 77 -5.61 -17.48 3.60
C ILE A 77 -6.13 -18.87 3.16
N ALA A 78 -5.42 -19.51 2.27
CA ALA A 78 -5.80 -20.83 1.76
C ALA A 78 -5.85 -21.91 2.85
N GLN A 79 -5.10 -21.74 3.94
CA GLN A 79 -5.10 -22.68 5.08
C GLN A 79 -6.35 -22.53 5.96
N GLY A 80 -7.11 -21.46 5.83
CA GLY A 80 -8.35 -21.26 6.58
C GLY A 80 -8.15 -20.65 7.97
N ASP A 81 -9.12 -20.89 8.85
CA ASP A 81 -9.27 -20.17 10.11
C ASP A 81 -8.12 -20.38 11.10
N HIS A 82 -7.42 -21.51 11.05
CA HIS A 82 -6.29 -21.74 11.96
C HIS A 82 -5.11 -20.81 11.72
N SER A 83 -5.08 -20.11 10.58
CA SER A 83 -4.04 -19.11 10.26
C SER A 83 -4.45 -17.67 10.62
N LEU A 84 -5.62 -17.44 11.20
CA LEU A 84 -6.14 -16.10 11.51
C LEU A 84 -5.18 -15.29 12.39
N LYS A 85 -4.57 -15.91 13.38
CA LYS A 85 -3.62 -15.23 14.27
C LYS A 85 -2.39 -14.74 13.51
N GLU A 86 -1.79 -15.58 12.68
CA GLU A 86 -0.64 -15.21 11.86
C GLU A 86 -0.98 -14.11 10.86
N ARG A 87 -2.15 -14.21 10.22
CA ARG A 87 -2.62 -13.19 9.28
C ARG A 87 -2.78 -11.84 9.97
N ARG A 88 -3.38 -11.82 11.16
CA ARG A 88 -3.51 -10.60 11.98
C ARG A 88 -2.14 -10.00 12.29
N GLU A 89 -1.19 -10.81 12.70
CA GLU A 89 0.16 -10.35 13.05
C GLU A 89 0.89 -9.71 11.86
N ILE A 90 0.68 -10.22 10.64
CA ILE A 90 1.23 -9.62 9.43
C ILE A 90 0.76 -8.16 9.30
N PHE A 91 -0.53 -7.91 9.50
CA PHE A 91 -1.10 -6.57 9.36
C PHE A 91 -0.63 -5.62 10.47
N TYR A 92 -0.55 -6.08 11.71
CA TYR A 92 -0.03 -5.24 12.79
C TYR A 92 1.44 -4.89 12.58
N ARG A 93 2.27 -5.82 12.14
CA ARG A 93 3.68 -5.53 11.84
C ARG A 93 3.82 -4.57 10.66
N THR A 94 3.04 -4.77 9.62
CA THR A 94 3.04 -3.90 8.44
C THR A 94 2.59 -2.50 8.82
N ARG A 95 1.54 -2.40 9.62
CA ARG A 95 1.04 -1.13 10.15
C ARG A 95 2.12 -0.39 10.95
N GLN A 96 2.83 -1.10 11.83
CA GLN A 96 3.90 -0.48 12.63
C GLN A 96 5.05 0.03 11.75
N ARG A 97 5.44 -0.73 10.74
CA ARG A 97 6.46 -0.26 9.78
C ARG A 97 6.01 1.02 9.07
N LEU A 98 4.75 1.08 8.67
CA LEU A 98 4.20 2.25 8.00
C LEU A 98 4.18 3.47 8.93
N LEU A 99 3.76 3.28 10.19
CA LEU A 99 3.77 4.36 11.19
C LEU A 99 5.18 4.90 11.40
N ASN A 100 6.18 4.02 11.47
CA ASN A 100 7.58 4.44 11.60
C ASN A 100 8.04 5.26 10.39
N LYS A 101 7.66 4.86 9.17
CA LYS A 101 7.96 5.62 7.95
C LYS A 101 7.27 6.98 7.94
N MET A 102 6.04 7.04 8.41
CA MET A 102 5.32 8.32 8.53
C MET A 102 6.04 9.27 9.48
N ASP A 103 6.53 8.77 10.62
CA ASP A 103 7.29 9.59 11.57
C ASP A 103 8.59 10.11 10.94
N GLU A 104 9.32 9.25 10.21
CA GLU A 104 10.53 9.65 9.49
C GLU A 104 10.23 10.73 8.45
N LEU A 105 9.15 10.57 7.69
CA LEU A 105 8.74 11.54 6.67
C LEU A 105 8.31 12.86 7.30
N GLN A 106 7.63 12.82 8.45
CA GLN A 106 7.25 14.04 9.18
C GLN A 106 8.48 14.79 9.65
N ALA A 107 9.50 14.09 10.15
CA ALA A 107 10.76 14.71 10.55
C ALA A 107 11.47 15.37 9.36
N THR A 108 11.46 14.71 8.21
CA THR A 108 12.02 15.25 6.96
C THR A 108 11.24 16.49 6.52
N LEU A 109 9.91 16.45 6.60
CA LEU A 109 9.05 17.58 6.24
C LEU A 109 9.36 18.82 7.09
N LYS A 110 9.60 18.63 8.40
CA LYS A 110 9.97 19.75 9.29
C LYS A 110 11.25 20.44 8.81
N VAL A 111 12.24 19.70 8.35
CA VAL A 111 13.48 20.28 7.80
C VAL A 111 13.18 21.07 6.53
N LEU A 112 12.35 20.52 5.64
CA LEU A 112 11.95 21.19 4.40
C LEU A 112 11.17 22.47 4.69
N ASP A 113 10.21 22.43 5.60
CA ASP A 113 9.43 23.59 6.01
C ASP A 113 10.34 24.66 6.60
N PHE A 114 11.30 24.29 7.41
CA PHE A 114 12.31 25.20 7.96
C PHE A 114 13.07 25.90 6.82
N LYS A 115 13.51 25.17 5.81
CA LYS A 115 14.23 25.75 4.68
C LYS A 115 13.34 26.60 3.79
N CYS A 116 12.09 26.26 3.63
CA CYS A 116 11.12 27.08 2.92
C CYS A 116 10.98 28.46 3.62
N GLN A 117 10.80 28.46 4.94
CA GLN A 117 10.71 29.68 5.72
C GLN A 117 12.01 30.47 5.68
N TYR A 118 13.15 29.78 5.75
CA TYR A 118 14.47 30.39 5.64
C TYR A 118 14.60 31.20 4.36
N TYR A 119 14.33 30.58 3.22
CA TYR A 119 14.50 31.24 1.93
C TYR A 119 13.40 32.27 1.63
N ASP A 120 12.19 32.07 2.11
CA ASP A 120 11.13 33.07 2.02
C ASP A 120 11.57 34.36 2.71
N ARG A 121 12.12 34.24 3.91
CA ARG A 121 12.64 35.41 4.67
C ARG A 121 13.86 36.03 3.98
N ALA A 122 14.81 35.22 3.55
CA ALA A 122 16.02 35.69 2.87
C ALA A 122 15.68 36.46 1.61
N LEU A 123 14.73 35.97 0.81
CA LEU A 123 14.26 36.66 -0.40
C LEU A 123 13.58 38.01 -0.07
N LYS A 124 12.77 38.02 0.98
CA LYS A 124 12.08 39.24 1.44
C LYS A 124 13.06 40.30 1.89
N GLU A 125 14.14 39.91 2.59
CA GLU A 125 15.18 40.81 3.05
C GLU A 125 16.23 41.14 1.98
N GLY A 126 16.26 40.41 0.88
CA GLY A 126 17.23 40.56 -0.20
C GLY A 126 18.61 40.00 0.12
N THR A 127 18.76 39.30 1.24
CA THR A 127 20.02 38.68 1.69
C THR A 127 19.74 37.60 2.71
N GLU A 128 20.57 36.58 2.79
CA GLU A 128 20.45 35.54 3.82
C GLU A 128 21.25 35.86 5.10
N LYS A 129 21.94 37.00 5.14
CA LYS A 129 22.88 37.33 6.23
C LYS A 129 22.23 37.24 7.62
N ASN A 130 21.04 37.84 7.80
CA ASN A 130 20.34 37.84 9.08
C ASN A 130 19.72 36.46 9.36
N VAL A 131 19.16 35.82 8.33
CA VAL A 131 18.52 34.53 8.46
C VAL A 131 19.57 33.46 8.85
N LEU A 132 20.73 33.52 8.22
CA LEU A 132 21.86 32.62 8.51
C LEU A 132 22.33 32.76 9.96
N ALA A 133 22.32 33.99 10.50
CA ALA A 133 22.73 34.27 11.87
C ALA A 133 21.66 33.83 12.90
N GLU A 134 20.37 33.93 12.57
CA GLU A 134 19.27 33.76 13.51
C GLU A 134 18.56 32.41 13.43
N MET A 135 18.58 31.76 12.27
CA MET A 135 17.86 30.48 12.05
C MET A 135 18.82 29.31 11.97
N SER A 136 18.59 28.30 12.81
CA SER A 136 19.38 27.07 12.81
C SER A 136 18.49 25.84 12.92
N LEU A 137 18.86 24.76 12.26
CA LEU A 137 18.16 23.47 12.35
C LEU A 137 18.13 22.95 13.79
N SER A 138 19.09 23.36 14.64
CA SER A 138 19.09 22.98 16.05
C SER A 138 17.89 23.51 16.83
N GLN A 139 17.13 24.47 16.27
CA GLN A 139 15.91 25.00 16.85
C GLN A 139 14.70 24.11 16.61
N LEU A 140 14.83 23.14 15.71
CA LEU A 140 13.74 22.17 15.48
C LEU A 140 13.73 21.16 16.61
N GLU A 141 12.60 21.05 17.31
CA GLU A 141 12.38 20.04 18.32
C GLU A 141 12.28 18.67 17.66
N LYS A 142 12.89 17.69 18.29
CA LYS A 142 12.84 16.30 17.83
C LYS A 142 11.50 15.65 18.13
#